data_40fea73377188e1ba0d543095eae260c
#
_entry.id   40fea73377188e1ba0d543095eae260c
#
_cell.length_a   1.000
_cell.length_b   1.000
_cell.length_c   1.000
_cell.angle_alpha   90.00
_cell.angle_beta   90.00
_cell.angle_gamma   90.00
#
_symmetry.space_group_name_H-M   'P 1'
#
loop_
_entity.id
_entity.type
_entity.pdbx_description
1 polymer ?
#
loop_
_entity_poly.entity_id
_entity_poly.type
_entity_poly.pdbx_seq_one_letter_code
_entity_poly.pdbx_strand_id
1 'polypeptide(L)'
;RRQRQMCIRDRFRLATVQDFSAVTAACLLVRTAVYDELHGLDEEFTVAYNDVDFCLRVRDAGWRIVWTPYAELYHYESKSRGSDENDPAKKARFDAEHERLYAVHGRENILHDPYYSPSLSLDYEDFRESGDLRNLK
;
A
#
# COMPACT_ATOMS: atom_id res chain seq x y z
N ARG A 1 15.12 6.20 -7.41
CA ARG A 1 14.76 5.57 -8.72
C ARG A 1 13.66 6.40 -9.34
N ARG A 2 13.75 6.75 -10.63
CA ARG A 2 12.70 7.50 -11.31
C ARG A 2 11.49 6.58 -11.47
N GLN A 3 10.34 6.99 -11.00
CA GLN A 3 9.05 6.29 -11.13
C GLN A 3 8.73 5.89 -12.59
N ARG A 4 9.27 6.62 -13.59
CA ARG A 4 9.16 6.28 -15.02
C ARG A 4 9.76 4.93 -15.43
N GLN A 5 10.72 4.37 -14.68
CA GLN A 5 11.24 3.03 -14.97
C GLN A 5 10.34 1.89 -14.48
N MET A 6 9.37 2.19 -13.62
CA MET A 6 8.40 1.21 -13.14
C MET A 6 7.24 1.01 -14.13
N CYS A 7 6.87 2.01 -14.93
CA CYS A 7 5.70 1.94 -15.83
C CYS A 7 5.74 0.77 -16.83
N ILE A 8 6.92 0.34 -17.28
CA ILE A 8 7.03 -0.83 -18.17
C ILE A 8 6.90 -2.14 -17.37
N ARG A 9 7.35 -2.16 -16.11
CA ARG A 9 7.27 -3.34 -15.24
C ARG A 9 5.89 -3.52 -14.62
N ASP A 10 5.21 -2.42 -14.32
CA ASP A 10 3.87 -2.42 -13.72
C ASP A 10 2.72 -2.49 -14.74
N ARG A 11 3.04 -2.80 -16.00
CA ARG A 11 2.07 -2.89 -17.10
C ARG A 11 1.19 -1.64 -17.23
N PHE A 12 1.79 -0.47 -17.08
CA PHE A 12 1.13 0.84 -17.14
C PHE A 12 0.12 1.12 -16.02
N ARG A 13 0.05 0.32 -14.96
CA ARG A 13 -0.86 0.58 -13.84
C ARG A 13 -0.67 1.97 -13.24
N LEU A 14 0.58 2.43 -13.11
CA LEU A 14 0.90 3.76 -12.60
C LEU A 14 0.85 4.87 -13.65
N ALA A 15 0.41 4.60 -14.87
CA ALA A 15 0.29 5.59 -15.95
C ALA A 15 -1.14 6.13 -16.11
N THR A 16 -2.11 5.61 -15.38
CA THR A 16 -3.53 5.97 -15.50
C THR A 16 -4.10 6.41 -14.16
N VAL A 17 -5.12 7.27 -14.19
CA VAL A 17 -5.91 7.57 -12.98
C VAL A 17 -6.76 6.35 -12.67
N GLN A 18 -6.64 5.82 -11.46
CA GLN A 18 -7.36 4.63 -11.04
C GLN A 18 -7.52 4.55 -9.51
N ASP A 19 -8.39 3.66 -9.05
CA ASP A 19 -8.57 3.40 -7.64
C ASP A 19 -7.56 2.35 -7.15
N PHE A 20 -7.13 2.52 -5.90
CA PHE A 20 -6.31 1.57 -5.15
C PHE A 20 -6.87 1.35 -3.74
N SER A 21 -6.54 0.23 -3.13
CA SER A 21 -6.86 -0.02 -1.72
C SER A 21 -5.98 0.77 -0.77
N ALA A 22 -4.75 1.06 -1.16
CA ALA A 22 -3.83 1.87 -0.37
C ALA A 22 -2.82 2.60 -1.27
N VAL A 23 -2.34 3.74 -0.79
CA VAL A 23 -1.25 4.53 -1.38
C VAL A 23 -0.30 4.97 -0.27
N THR A 24 0.96 5.21 -0.62
CA THR A 24 1.95 5.65 0.38
C THR A 24 1.67 7.08 0.87
N ALA A 25 1.83 7.30 2.17
CA ALA A 25 1.77 8.64 2.78
C ALA A 25 2.95 9.54 2.40
N ALA A 26 3.94 9.05 1.66
CA ALA A 26 5.00 9.90 1.11
C ALA A 26 4.45 11.05 0.24
N CYS A 27 3.29 10.84 -0.39
CA CYS A 27 2.51 11.88 -1.04
C CYS A 27 1.02 11.49 -1.02
N LEU A 28 0.32 11.87 0.03
CA LEU A 28 -1.10 11.61 0.24
C LEU A 28 -1.83 12.94 0.49
N LEU A 29 -2.85 13.21 -0.32
CA LEU A 29 -3.80 14.30 -0.09
C LEU A 29 -5.12 13.72 0.38
N VAL A 30 -5.62 14.18 1.52
CA VAL A 30 -6.88 13.76 2.09
C VAL A 30 -7.71 14.98 2.51
N ARG A 31 -9.04 14.86 2.45
CA ARG A 31 -9.93 15.88 3.01
C ARG A 31 -9.79 15.90 4.53
N THR A 32 -9.58 17.07 5.11
CA THR A 32 -9.45 17.22 6.58
C THR A 32 -10.62 16.57 7.33
N ALA A 33 -11.86 16.78 6.85
CA ALA A 33 -13.04 16.17 7.48
C ALA A 33 -12.98 14.63 7.52
N VAL A 34 -12.46 13.97 6.49
CA VAL A 34 -12.29 12.50 6.45
C VAL A 34 -11.16 12.08 7.40
N TYR A 35 -10.07 12.84 7.43
CA TYR A 35 -8.96 12.59 8.34
C TYR A 35 -9.40 12.66 9.80
N ASP A 36 -10.17 13.70 10.14
CA ASP A 36 -10.69 13.93 11.50
C ASP A 36 -11.74 12.87 11.89
N GLU A 37 -12.66 12.54 10.97
CA GLU A 37 -13.67 11.49 11.16
C GLU A 37 -13.05 10.13 11.50
N LEU A 38 -11.94 9.81 10.85
CA LEU A 38 -11.21 8.56 11.02
C LEU A 38 -10.12 8.64 12.10
N HIS A 39 -10.04 9.74 12.85
CA HIS A 39 -9.06 9.97 13.92
C HIS A 39 -7.59 9.92 13.47
N GLY A 40 -7.33 10.26 12.21
CA GLY A 40 -5.98 10.35 11.66
C GLY A 40 -5.27 9.01 11.51
N LEU A 41 -3.94 9.03 11.61
CA LEU A 41 -3.11 7.82 11.59
C LEU A 41 -3.14 7.13 12.96
N ASP A 42 -3.15 5.80 12.97
CA ASP A 42 -3.05 5.01 14.20
C ASP A 42 -1.59 5.02 14.70
N GLU A 43 -1.37 5.56 15.90
CA GLU A 43 -0.04 5.68 16.53
C GLU A 43 0.58 4.34 16.92
N GLU A 44 -0.20 3.27 16.96
CA GLU A 44 0.28 1.91 17.18
C GLU A 44 1.09 1.36 15.98
N PHE A 45 0.92 1.94 14.79
CA PHE A 45 1.78 1.72 13.63
C PHE A 45 2.89 2.78 13.62
N THR A 46 3.95 2.54 14.34
CA THR A 46 4.99 3.56 14.58
C THR A 46 5.87 3.85 13.37
N VAL A 47 6.03 2.90 12.46
CA VAL A 47 6.94 3.01 11.31
C VAL A 47 6.36 2.45 10.02
N ALA A 48 5.85 1.21 10.03
CA ALA A 48 5.33 0.55 8.85
C ALA A 48 3.80 0.49 8.90
N TYR A 49 3.20 0.41 7.73
CA TYR A 49 1.75 0.17 7.54
C TYR A 49 0.79 1.24 8.08
N ASN A 50 1.25 2.35 8.66
CA ASN A 50 0.37 3.43 9.13
C ASN A 50 -0.44 4.07 7.98
N ASP A 51 0.14 4.19 6.81
CA ASP A 51 -0.53 4.65 5.60
C ASP A 51 -1.48 3.58 5.03
N VAL A 52 -1.10 2.32 5.07
CA VAL A 52 -1.96 1.21 4.64
C VAL A 52 -3.17 1.07 5.55
N ASP A 53 -2.97 1.09 6.89
CA ASP A 53 -4.05 1.08 7.87
C ASP A 53 -5.04 2.23 7.63
N PHE A 54 -4.52 3.45 7.51
CA PHE A 54 -5.37 4.63 7.25
C PHE A 54 -6.16 4.49 5.94
N CYS A 55 -5.52 4.05 4.86
CA CYS A 55 -6.19 3.83 3.59
C CYS A 55 -7.29 2.76 3.69
N LEU A 56 -7.06 1.67 4.40
CA LEU A 56 -8.07 0.64 4.60
C LEU A 56 -9.27 1.19 5.37
N ARG A 57 -9.05 1.99 6.44
CA ARG A 57 -10.15 2.68 7.18
C ARG A 57 -10.91 3.67 6.29
N VAL A 58 -10.22 4.42 5.44
CA VAL A 58 -10.84 5.33 4.45
C VAL A 58 -11.76 4.55 3.51
N ARG A 59 -11.29 3.42 2.99
CA ARG A 59 -12.07 2.53 2.13
C ARG A 59 -13.29 1.95 2.86
N ASP A 60 -13.11 1.46 4.08
CA ASP A 60 -14.17 0.84 4.88
C ASP A 60 -15.26 1.87 5.26
N ALA A 61 -14.90 3.15 5.38
CA ALA A 61 -15.83 4.27 5.51
C ALA A 61 -16.56 4.64 4.20
N GLY A 62 -16.31 3.92 3.10
CA GLY A 62 -16.97 4.14 1.80
C GLY A 62 -16.33 5.19 0.91
N TRP A 63 -15.16 5.71 1.28
CA TRP A 63 -14.42 6.64 0.45
C TRP A 63 -13.54 5.95 -0.58
N ARG A 64 -13.25 6.62 -1.70
CA ARG A 64 -12.35 6.14 -2.74
C ARG A 64 -10.94 6.68 -2.53
N ILE A 65 -9.95 5.84 -2.81
CA ILE A 65 -8.55 6.22 -2.86
C ILE A 65 -8.13 6.25 -4.32
N VAL A 66 -7.83 7.42 -4.82
CA VAL A 66 -7.56 7.66 -6.24
C VAL A 66 -6.08 7.95 -6.45
N TRP A 67 -5.44 7.12 -7.23
CA TRP A 67 -4.10 7.37 -7.75
C TRP A 67 -4.16 8.29 -8.97
N THR A 68 -3.22 9.24 -9.06
CA THR A 68 -3.04 10.08 -10.24
C THR A 68 -1.58 10.13 -10.70
N PRO A 69 -1.27 9.88 -11.97
CA PRO A 69 0.08 9.98 -12.50
C PRO A 69 0.56 11.42 -12.72
N TYR A 70 -0.33 12.40 -12.56
CA TYR A 70 -0.02 13.82 -12.83
C TYR A 70 0.67 14.52 -11.66
N ALA A 71 0.67 13.92 -10.47
CA ALA A 71 1.43 14.38 -9.31
C ALA A 71 2.77 13.64 -9.25
N GLU A 72 3.81 14.21 -9.86
CA GLU A 72 5.15 13.62 -9.87
C GLU A 72 6.02 14.23 -8.77
N LEU A 73 6.55 13.38 -7.88
CA LEU A 73 7.44 13.77 -6.79
C LEU A 73 8.64 12.82 -6.68
N TYR A 74 9.73 13.31 -6.10
CA TYR A 74 10.89 12.48 -5.81
C TYR A 74 10.81 11.97 -4.38
N HIS A 75 10.70 10.67 -4.18
CA HIS A 75 10.81 10.02 -2.89
C HIS A 75 12.22 9.46 -2.70
N TYR A 76 12.97 10.04 -1.75
CA TYR A 76 14.31 9.60 -1.39
C TYR A 76 14.20 8.57 -0.25
N GLU A 77 13.86 7.33 -0.62
CA GLU A 77 13.70 6.23 0.32
C GLU A 77 14.95 6.03 1.20
N SER A 78 14.72 5.64 2.45
CA SER A 78 15.78 5.25 3.41
C SER A 78 16.83 6.31 3.72
N LYS A 79 16.72 7.54 3.21
CA LYS A 79 17.73 8.58 3.40
C LYS A 79 17.85 9.05 4.86
N SER A 80 16.74 9.02 5.59
CA SER A 80 16.68 9.46 7.00
C SER A 80 16.80 8.30 8.01
N ARG A 81 16.45 7.06 7.63
CA ARG A 81 16.38 5.91 8.55
C ARG A 81 17.39 4.79 8.28
N GLY A 82 18.05 4.80 7.12
CA GLY A 82 18.91 3.70 6.69
C GLY A 82 18.10 2.47 6.26
N SER A 83 18.78 1.36 5.92
CA SER A 83 18.14 0.08 5.59
C SER A 83 17.72 -0.63 6.88
N ASP A 84 16.46 -1.10 6.92
CA ASP A 84 15.93 -1.84 8.07
C ASP A 84 16.30 -3.34 8.03
N GLU A 85 16.85 -3.83 6.91
CA GLU A 85 17.09 -5.25 6.64
C GLU A 85 18.13 -5.92 7.56
N ASN A 86 19.06 -5.14 8.12
CA ASN A 86 20.19 -5.66 8.89
C ASN A 86 20.07 -5.47 10.42
N ASP A 87 18.96 -4.93 10.92
CA ASP A 87 18.73 -4.66 12.33
C ASP A 87 17.64 -5.58 12.90
N PRO A 88 17.98 -6.56 13.78
CA PRO A 88 17.00 -7.49 14.33
C PRO A 88 15.84 -6.81 15.08
N ALA A 89 16.09 -5.69 15.77
CA ALA A 89 15.05 -4.96 16.49
C ALA A 89 14.06 -4.29 15.54
N LYS A 90 14.56 -3.73 14.43
CA LYS A 90 13.73 -3.13 13.39
C LYS A 90 12.90 -4.19 12.66
N LYS A 91 13.50 -5.37 12.41
CA LYS A 91 12.79 -6.50 11.82
C LYS A 91 11.66 -6.99 12.73
N ALA A 92 11.94 -7.20 14.01
CA ALA A 92 10.92 -7.64 14.97
C ALA A 92 9.74 -6.66 15.07
N ARG A 93 10.02 -5.35 15.05
CA ARG A 93 8.97 -4.32 15.01
C ARG A 93 8.15 -4.39 13.72
N PHE A 94 8.80 -4.49 12.57
CA PHE A 94 8.12 -4.62 11.27
C PHE A 94 7.21 -5.85 11.24
N ASP A 95 7.69 -6.99 11.74
CA ASP A 95 6.92 -8.22 11.82
C ASP A 95 5.71 -8.05 12.77
N ALA A 96 5.88 -7.36 13.90
CA ALA A 96 4.78 -7.07 14.84
C ALA A 96 3.72 -6.12 14.24
N GLU A 97 4.14 -5.06 13.54
CA GLU A 97 3.21 -4.15 12.84
C GLU A 97 2.47 -4.86 11.70
N HIS A 98 3.13 -5.80 11.01
CA HIS A 98 2.50 -6.65 9.99
C HIS A 98 1.40 -7.55 10.56
N GLU A 99 1.69 -8.26 11.66
CA GLU A 99 0.68 -9.09 12.34
C GLU A 99 -0.48 -8.25 12.89
N ARG A 100 -0.19 -7.04 13.40
CA ARG A 100 -1.22 -6.10 13.84
C ARG A 100 -2.13 -5.71 12.68
N LEU A 101 -1.59 -5.43 11.50
CA LEU A 101 -2.39 -5.07 10.33
C LEU A 101 -3.42 -6.16 9.99
N TYR A 102 -2.99 -7.42 10.02
CA TYR A 102 -3.91 -8.55 9.82
C TYR A 102 -4.93 -8.69 10.94
N ALA A 103 -4.54 -8.43 12.19
CA ALA A 103 -5.45 -8.53 13.33
C ALA A 103 -6.56 -7.45 13.27
N VAL A 104 -6.22 -6.23 12.82
CA VAL A 104 -7.16 -5.10 12.74
C VAL A 104 -8.10 -5.22 11.53
N HIS A 105 -7.55 -5.52 10.35
CA HIS A 105 -8.32 -5.46 9.09
C HIS A 105 -8.80 -6.82 8.58
N GLY A 106 -8.32 -7.91 9.17
CA GLY A 106 -8.60 -9.26 8.71
C GLY A 106 -7.74 -9.65 7.49
N ARG A 107 -7.15 -10.83 7.58
CA ARG A 107 -6.23 -11.36 6.56
C ARG A 107 -6.90 -11.45 5.19
N GLU A 108 -8.15 -11.89 5.14
CA GLU A 108 -8.92 -12.04 3.89
C GLU A 108 -9.10 -10.71 3.17
N ASN A 109 -9.43 -9.62 3.89
CA ASN A 109 -9.61 -8.29 3.30
C ASN A 109 -8.32 -7.73 2.70
N ILE A 110 -7.17 -8.13 3.22
CA ILE A 110 -5.87 -7.69 2.72
C ILE A 110 -5.44 -8.53 1.52
N LEU A 111 -5.63 -9.85 1.58
CA LEU A 111 -5.22 -10.77 0.51
C LEU A 111 -6.15 -10.74 -0.71
N HIS A 112 -7.44 -10.37 -0.53
CA HIS A 112 -8.41 -10.23 -1.61
C HIS A 112 -8.69 -8.76 -1.93
N ASP A 113 -7.65 -8.04 -2.31
CA ASP A 113 -7.74 -6.63 -2.71
C ASP A 113 -8.66 -6.48 -3.95
N PRO A 114 -9.79 -5.73 -3.85
CA PRO A 114 -10.72 -5.56 -4.97
C PRO A 114 -10.13 -4.80 -6.16
N TYR A 115 -9.04 -4.07 -5.96
CA TYR A 115 -8.32 -3.33 -7.02
C TYR A 115 -7.10 -4.07 -7.55
N TYR A 116 -6.84 -5.30 -7.07
CA TYR A 116 -5.77 -6.16 -7.56
C TYR A 116 -6.37 -7.36 -8.29
N SER A 117 -6.00 -7.55 -9.55
CA SER A 117 -6.54 -8.66 -10.34
C SER A 117 -6.09 -10.01 -9.77
N PRO A 118 -7.01 -10.97 -9.55
CA PRO A 118 -6.67 -12.31 -9.09
C PRO A 118 -5.83 -13.11 -10.11
N SER A 119 -5.74 -12.62 -11.35
CA SER A 119 -4.87 -13.21 -12.39
C SER A 119 -3.41 -12.80 -12.25
N LEU A 120 -3.08 -11.86 -11.36
CA LEU A 120 -1.72 -11.39 -11.15
C LEU A 120 -1.09 -12.08 -9.93
N SER A 121 0.20 -12.35 -10.03
CA SER A 121 0.97 -12.95 -8.92
C SER A 121 1.19 -11.95 -7.80
N LEU A 122 1.05 -12.42 -6.55
CA LEU A 122 1.44 -11.69 -5.34
C LEU A 122 2.91 -11.93 -4.96
N ASP A 123 3.59 -12.88 -5.62
CA ASP A 123 4.97 -13.27 -5.29
C ASP A 123 6.02 -12.36 -5.94
N TYR A 124 5.59 -11.48 -6.87
CA TYR A 124 6.48 -10.65 -7.65
C TYR A 124 5.96 -9.21 -7.74
N GLU A 125 6.88 -8.24 -7.72
CA GLU A 125 6.56 -6.81 -7.79
C GLU A 125 6.28 -6.29 -9.22
N ASP A 126 6.36 -7.13 -10.24
CA ASP A 126 6.24 -6.74 -11.64
C ASP A 126 4.85 -7.00 -12.25
N PHE A 127 3.87 -7.34 -11.43
CA PHE A 127 2.48 -7.61 -11.82
C PHE A 127 2.37 -8.68 -12.94
N ARG A 128 3.28 -9.66 -12.95
CA ARG A 128 3.21 -10.78 -13.89
C ARG A 128 1.97 -11.63 -13.60
N GLU A 129 1.54 -12.38 -14.61
CA GLU A 129 0.44 -13.31 -14.46
C GLU A 129 0.75 -14.40 -13.42
N SER A 130 -0.24 -14.72 -12.62
CA SER A 130 -0.16 -15.89 -11.74
C SER A 130 -0.07 -17.15 -12.61
N GLY A 131 0.91 -18.00 -12.34
CA GLY A 131 1.02 -19.31 -13.00
C GLY A 131 -0.11 -20.27 -12.61
N ASP A 132 -0.93 -19.91 -11.64
CA ASP A 132 -2.02 -20.70 -11.13
C ASP A 132 -3.39 -20.10 -11.52
N LEU A 133 -3.81 -20.36 -12.75
CA LEU A 133 -5.13 -19.94 -13.27
C LEU A 133 -6.31 -20.73 -12.63
N ARG A 134 -6.06 -21.62 -11.68
CA ARG A 134 -7.08 -22.49 -11.06
C ARG A 134 -8.03 -21.78 -10.12
N ASN A 135 -7.74 -20.54 -9.73
CA ASN A 135 -8.56 -19.73 -8.82
C ASN A 135 -9.52 -18.75 -9.52
N LEU A 136 -9.67 -18.85 -10.83
CA LEU A 136 -10.61 -18.04 -11.64
C LEU A 136 -11.97 -18.74 -11.82
N LYS A 137 -12.55 -19.28 -10.74
CA LYS A 137 -13.92 -19.81 -10.77
C LYS A 137 -14.84 -18.97 -9.89
#